data_4ad3c0fd6fce29d8ee3b156ea1a7d8ce
#
_entry.id   4ad3c0fd6fce29d8ee3b156ea1a7d8ce
#
_cell.length_a   1.000
_cell.length_b   1.000
_cell.length_c   1.000
_cell.angle_alpha   90.00
_cell.angle_beta   90.00
_cell.angle_gamma   90.00
#
_symmetry.space_group_name_H-M   'P 1'
#
loop_
_entity.id
_entity.type
_entity.pdbx_description
1 polymer ?
#
loop_
_entity_poly.entity_id
_entity_poly.type
_entity_poly.pdbx_seq_one_letter_code
_entity_poly.pdbx_strand_id
1 'polypeptide(L)'
;MANSKSARKRILVSERRRLRNRPYRSAARTYVKKAELAIASGDKAAAQEAVLTATSTLDRVYAKGVIHKNTAANKKSRLAKRLNA
;
A
#
# COMPACT_ATOMS: atom_id res chain seq x y z
N MET A 1 17.77 28.50 -3.78
CA MET A 1 17.71 28.12 -5.21
C MET A 1 18.30 26.72 -5.43
N ALA A 2 17.67 25.92 -6.26
CA ALA A 2 18.10 24.56 -6.58
C ALA A 2 19.37 24.52 -7.45
N ASN A 3 20.21 25.56 -7.35
CA ASN A 3 21.42 25.66 -8.18
C ASN A 3 22.66 25.03 -7.54
N SER A 4 22.59 24.63 -6.28
CA SER A 4 23.70 23.92 -5.65
C SER A 4 23.72 22.46 -6.07
N LYS A 5 24.92 21.88 -6.15
CA LYS A 5 25.08 20.45 -6.46
C LYS A 5 24.33 19.56 -5.48
N SER A 6 24.30 19.93 -4.20
CA SER A 6 23.58 19.15 -3.18
C SER A 6 22.06 19.21 -3.38
N ALA A 7 21.49 20.36 -3.77
CA ALA A 7 20.07 20.47 -4.07
C ALA A 7 19.68 19.65 -5.29
N ARG A 8 20.48 19.68 -6.35
CA ARG A 8 20.27 18.86 -7.56
C ARG A 8 20.30 17.38 -7.23
N LYS A 9 21.29 16.94 -6.44
CA LYS A 9 21.43 15.57 -6.01
C LYS A 9 20.21 15.13 -5.21
N ARG A 10 19.70 15.99 -4.34
CA ARG A 10 18.52 15.71 -3.53
C ARG A 10 17.27 15.52 -4.39
N ILE A 11 17.09 16.32 -5.43
CA ILE A 11 16.00 16.19 -6.39
C ILE A 11 16.08 14.86 -7.12
N LEU A 12 17.27 14.49 -7.62
CA LEU A 12 17.49 13.22 -8.32
C LEU A 12 17.22 12.02 -7.42
N VAL A 13 17.65 12.06 -6.18
CA VAL A 13 17.40 10.99 -5.20
C VAL A 13 15.91 10.86 -4.92
N SER A 14 15.19 11.98 -4.76
CA SER A 14 13.75 11.98 -4.54
C SER A 14 13.00 11.38 -5.71
N GLU A 15 13.38 11.70 -6.95
CA GLU A 15 12.76 11.12 -8.14
C GLU A 15 13.01 9.62 -8.25
N ARG A 16 14.23 9.16 -7.97
CA ARG A 16 14.55 7.73 -7.96
C ARG A 16 13.71 6.98 -6.93
N ARG A 17 13.57 7.53 -5.73
CA ARG A 17 12.75 6.93 -4.68
C ARG A 17 11.28 6.86 -5.09
N ARG A 18 10.76 7.93 -5.68
CA ARG A 18 9.38 7.97 -6.17
C ARG A 18 9.13 6.91 -7.22
N LEU A 19 10.02 6.78 -8.22
CA LEU A 19 9.90 5.79 -9.28
C LEU A 19 10.04 4.37 -8.75
N ARG A 20 10.94 4.14 -7.80
CA ARG A 20 11.11 2.84 -7.16
C ARG A 20 9.88 2.45 -6.33
N ASN A 21 9.28 3.42 -5.66
CA ASN A 21 8.17 3.18 -4.73
C ASN A 21 6.82 3.09 -5.44
N ARG A 22 6.71 3.63 -6.65
CA ARG A 22 5.46 3.66 -7.42
C ARG A 22 4.82 2.29 -7.62
N PRO A 23 5.55 1.24 -8.03
CA PRO A 23 4.95 -0.09 -8.16
C PRO A 23 4.40 -0.63 -6.84
N TYR A 24 5.11 -0.40 -5.74
CA TYR A 24 4.66 -0.84 -4.41
C TYR A 24 3.39 -0.12 -3.97
N ARG A 25 3.31 1.19 -4.17
CA ARG A 25 2.11 1.98 -3.86
C ARG A 25 0.93 1.56 -4.71
N SER A 26 1.16 1.32 -5.99
CA SER A 26 0.13 0.86 -6.92
C SER A 26 -0.39 -0.52 -6.53
N ALA A 27 0.50 -1.45 -6.15
CA ALA A 27 0.13 -2.77 -5.69
C ALA A 27 -0.73 -2.70 -4.43
N ALA A 28 -0.32 -1.92 -3.44
CA ALA A 28 -1.07 -1.75 -2.20
C ALA A 28 -2.48 -1.23 -2.49
N ARG A 29 -2.61 -0.19 -3.30
CA ARG A 29 -3.90 0.39 -3.67
C ARG A 29 -4.78 -0.62 -4.40
N THR A 30 -4.22 -1.34 -5.36
CA THR A 30 -4.93 -2.32 -6.17
C THR A 30 -5.49 -3.45 -5.31
N TYR A 31 -4.66 -4.04 -4.44
CA TYR A 31 -5.10 -5.18 -3.63
C TYR A 31 -6.08 -4.77 -2.54
N VAL A 32 -5.94 -3.58 -1.96
CA VAL A 32 -6.93 -3.06 -1.02
C VAL A 32 -8.28 -2.87 -1.71
N LYS A 33 -8.29 -2.31 -2.91
CA LYS A 33 -9.52 -2.13 -3.69
C LYS A 33 -10.16 -3.46 -4.05
N LYS A 34 -9.36 -4.45 -4.46
CA LYS A 34 -9.86 -5.81 -4.74
C LYS A 34 -10.48 -6.45 -3.51
N ALA A 35 -9.88 -6.27 -2.34
CA ALA A 35 -10.43 -6.77 -1.08
C ALA A 35 -11.77 -6.11 -0.75
N GLU A 36 -11.87 -4.80 -0.93
CA GLU A 36 -13.12 -4.07 -0.71
C GLU A 36 -14.23 -4.55 -1.64
N LEU A 37 -13.92 -4.76 -2.91
CA LEU A 37 -14.88 -5.28 -3.89
C LEU A 37 -15.32 -6.70 -3.55
N ALA A 38 -14.40 -7.56 -3.11
CA ALA A 38 -14.72 -8.92 -2.71
C ALA A 38 -15.66 -8.94 -1.48
N ILE A 39 -15.40 -8.07 -0.50
CA ILE A 39 -16.29 -7.93 0.67
C ILE A 39 -17.69 -7.48 0.22
N ALA A 40 -17.77 -6.51 -0.67
CA ALA A 40 -19.03 -5.98 -1.19
C ALA A 40 -19.81 -7.02 -2.00
N SER A 41 -19.13 -8.00 -2.61
CA SER A 41 -19.78 -9.05 -3.41
C SER A 41 -20.59 -10.03 -2.56
N GLY A 42 -20.34 -10.09 -1.26
CA GLY A 42 -21.05 -11.00 -0.34
C GLY A 42 -20.51 -12.42 -0.29
N ASP A 43 -19.52 -12.77 -1.11
CA ASP A 43 -18.86 -14.08 -1.06
C ASP A 43 -17.80 -14.06 0.04
N LYS A 44 -18.11 -14.69 1.16
CA LYS A 44 -17.28 -14.67 2.36
C LYS A 44 -15.93 -15.33 2.16
N ALA A 45 -15.88 -16.45 1.43
CA ALA A 45 -14.64 -17.16 1.17
C ALA A 45 -13.71 -16.34 0.28
N ALA A 46 -14.23 -15.76 -0.80
CA ALA A 46 -13.48 -14.88 -1.69
C ALA A 46 -13.00 -13.63 -0.96
N ALA A 47 -13.84 -13.06 -0.09
CA ALA A 47 -13.48 -11.90 0.70
C ALA A 47 -12.33 -12.19 1.67
N GLN A 48 -12.35 -13.32 2.35
CA GLN A 48 -11.28 -13.73 3.26
C GLN A 48 -9.95 -13.87 2.53
N GLU A 49 -9.95 -14.53 1.38
CA GLU A 49 -8.76 -14.72 0.56
C GLU A 49 -8.21 -13.37 0.06
N ALA A 50 -9.09 -12.50 -0.43
CA ALA A 50 -8.71 -11.18 -0.92
C ALA A 50 -8.14 -10.31 0.20
N VAL A 51 -8.70 -10.36 1.40
CA VAL A 51 -8.21 -9.61 2.57
C VAL A 51 -6.84 -10.14 2.99
N LEU A 52 -6.62 -11.45 2.98
CA LEU A 52 -5.31 -12.04 3.27
C LEU A 52 -4.25 -11.55 2.29
N THR A 53 -4.56 -11.56 1.00
CA THR A 53 -3.65 -11.07 -0.04
C THR A 53 -3.34 -9.59 0.15
N ALA A 54 -4.35 -8.77 0.43
CA ALA A 54 -4.18 -7.34 0.69
C ALA A 54 -3.31 -7.09 1.93
N THR A 55 -3.53 -7.82 3.00
CA THR A 55 -2.75 -7.72 4.24
C THR A 55 -1.29 -8.07 4.00
N SER A 56 -1.02 -9.17 3.30
CA SER A 56 0.35 -9.57 2.93
C SER A 56 1.03 -8.50 2.08
N THR A 57 0.30 -7.92 1.12
CA THR A 57 0.83 -6.86 0.26
C THR A 57 1.16 -5.61 1.08
N LEU A 58 0.28 -5.19 1.99
CA LEU A 58 0.51 -4.04 2.85
C LEU A 58 1.73 -4.25 3.75
N ASP A 59 1.89 -5.43 4.30
CA ASP A 59 3.06 -5.77 5.12
C ASP A 59 4.35 -5.71 4.31
N ARG A 60 4.33 -6.22 3.08
CA ARG A 60 5.48 -6.17 2.18
C ARG A 60 5.85 -4.74 1.81
N VAL A 61 4.85 -3.92 1.48
CA VAL A 61 5.06 -2.51 1.12
C VAL A 61 5.60 -1.73 2.31
N TYR A 62 5.10 -1.99 3.50
CA TYR A 62 5.63 -1.43 4.74
C TYR A 62 7.07 -1.86 4.98
N ALA A 63 7.39 -3.14 4.81
CA ALA A 63 8.75 -3.67 4.99
C ALA A 63 9.75 -3.01 4.04
N LYS A 64 9.31 -2.60 2.86
CA LYS A 64 10.15 -1.86 1.89
C LYS A 64 10.27 -0.36 2.25
N GLY A 65 9.60 0.11 3.29
CA GLY A 65 9.65 1.50 3.72
C GLY A 65 8.86 2.47 2.85
N VAL A 66 7.94 1.96 2.03
CA VAL A 66 7.17 2.78 1.07
C VAL A 66 6.00 3.48 1.76
N ILE A 67 5.38 2.82 2.75
CA ILE A 67 4.28 3.40 3.53
C ILE A 67 4.64 3.40 5.01
N HIS A 68 4.01 4.30 5.75
CA HIS A 68 4.22 4.40 7.19
C HIS A 68 3.52 3.24 7.92
N LYS A 69 4.06 2.84 9.08
CA LYS A 69 3.51 1.80 9.93
C LYS A 69 2.03 2.01 10.22
N ASN A 70 1.64 3.23 10.56
CA ASN A 70 0.26 3.55 10.90
C ASN A 70 -0.67 3.43 9.68
N THR A 71 -0.20 3.78 8.49
CA THR A 71 -0.97 3.63 7.25
C THR A 71 -1.28 2.16 6.99
N ALA A 72 -0.28 1.29 7.11
CA ALA A 72 -0.45 -0.15 6.94
C ALA A 72 -1.42 -0.71 8.00
N ALA A 73 -1.22 -0.37 9.26
CA ALA A 73 -2.06 -0.83 10.36
C ALA A 73 -3.51 -0.39 10.20
N ASN A 74 -3.75 0.86 9.81
CA ASN A 74 -5.10 1.40 9.63
C ASN A 74 -5.83 0.71 8.48
N LYS A 75 -5.16 0.50 7.36
CA LYS A 75 -5.76 -0.18 6.20
C LYS A 75 -6.09 -1.63 6.52
N LYS A 76 -5.20 -2.35 7.19
CA LYS A 76 -5.44 -3.73 7.62
C LYS A 76 -6.61 -3.81 8.59
N SER A 77 -6.66 -2.91 9.56
CA SER A 77 -7.74 -2.86 10.54
C SER A 77 -9.09 -2.61 9.89
N ARG A 78 -9.18 -1.67 8.96
CA ARG A 78 -10.41 -1.37 8.23
C ARG A 78 -10.92 -2.56 7.42
N LEU A 79 -10.01 -3.26 6.74
CA LEU A 79 -10.37 -4.45 5.97
C LEU A 79 -10.88 -5.56 6.89
N ALA A 80 -10.23 -5.80 8.02
CA ALA A 80 -10.64 -6.81 8.98
C ALA A 80 -12.03 -6.49 9.55
N LYS A 81 -12.29 -5.24 9.89
CA LYS A 81 -13.60 -4.80 10.41
C LYS A 81 -14.71 -5.00 9.39
N ARG A 82 -14.47 -4.65 8.14
CA ARG A 82 -15.44 -4.84 7.06
C ARG A 82 -15.72 -6.31 6.80
N LEU A 83 -14.67 -7.15 6.84
CA LEU A 83 -14.81 -8.59 6.64
C LEU A 83 -15.68 -9.22 7.72
N ASN A 84 -15.53 -8.77 8.96
CA ASN A 84 -16.25 -9.30 10.13
C ASN A 84 -17.63 -8.67 10.36
N ALA A 85 -17.97 -7.64 9.60
CA ALA A 85 -19.23 -6.95 9.74
C ALA A 85 -20.43 -7.74 9.17
#